data_cdf1a84704181fb7b2f8245ab94a15cb
#
_entry.id   cdf1a84704181fb7b2f8245ab94a15cb
#
_cell.length_a   1.000
_cell.length_b   1.000
_cell.length_c   1.000
_cell.angle_alpha   90.00
_cell.angle_beta   90.00
_cell.angle_gamma   90.00
#
_symmetry.space_group_name_H-M   'P 1'
#
loop_
_entity.id
_entity.type
_entity.pdbx_description
1 polymer ?
#
loop_
_entity_poly.entity_id
_entity_poly.type
_entity_poly.pdbx_seq_one_letter_code
_entity_poly.pdbx_strand_id
1 'polypeptide(L)'
;MIRFLKRLFLFLFFISLSILIYKKNYLITKLDNTILIFSDYTGNVLKEVYVSGRINENKSNITKALNIKIGDSLLNINLNEIRNSLNELSWVKDSIIYILPLGILEIEIFEYIPFGKYIDKNEKYFLINNNGIKFKEIGFN
;
A
#
# COMPACT_ATOMS: atom_id res chain seq x y z
N MET A 1 31.26 45.52 2.17
CA MET A 1 31.23 44.60 1.01
C MET A 1 30.85 43.20 1.41
N ILE A 2 31.52 42.53 2.34
CA ILE A 2 31.25 41.11 2.74
C ILE A 2 29.83 40.93 3.33
N ARG A 3 29.31 41.84 4.13
CA ARG A 3 27.96 41.75 4.73
C ARG A 3 26.85 41.86 3.67
N PHE A 4 27.06 42.66 2.63
CA PHE A 4 26.12 42.77 1.52
C PHE A 4 26.09 41.48 0.68
N LEU A 5 27.28 40.93 0.41
CA LEU A 5 27.41 39.64 -0.33
C LEU A 5 26.72 38.49 0.40
N LYS A 6 26.85 38.43 1.74
CA LYS A 6 26.15 37.41 2.55
C LYS A 6 24.62 37.54 2.50
N ARG A 7 24.10 38.76 2.54
CA ARG A 7 22.65 39.00 2.43
C ARG A 7 22.11 38.65 1.06
N LEU A 8 22.86 38.99 0.00
CA LEU A 8 22.51 38.63 -1.38
C LEU A 8 22.49 37.09 -1.56
N PHE A 9 23.48 36.40 -1.01
CA PHE A 9 23.55 34.94 -1.06
C PHE A 9 22.36 34.28 -0.33
N LEU A 10 22.01 34.76 0.88
CA LEU A 10 20.84 34.28 1.61
C LEU A 10 19.53 34.52 0.82
N PHE A 11 19.39 35.70 0.22
CA PHE A 11 18.20 36.00 -0.58
C PHE A 11 18.06 35.07 -1.80
N LEU A 12 19.15 34.84 -2.53
CA LEU A 12 19.17 33.87 -3.66
C LEU A 12 18.91 32.45 -3.20
N PHE A 13 19.41 32.05 -2.04
CA PHE A 13 19.14 30.73 -1.43
C PHE A 13 17.65 30.55 -1.14
N PHE A 14 17.00 31.53 -0.52
CA PHE A 14 15.56 31.46 -0.24
C PHE A 14 14.70 31.45 -1.51
N ILE A 15 15.07 32.20 -2.53
CA ILE A 15 14.41 32.18 -3.85
C ILE A 15 14.55 30.76 -4.46
N SER A 16 15.74 30.19 -4.46
CA SER A 16 15.98 28.83 -4.96
C SER A 16 15.13 27.78 -4.21
N LEU A 17 15.07 27.89 -2.89
CA LEU A 17 14.26 27.00 -2.05
C LEU A 17 12.76 27.13 -2.35
N SER A 18 12.28 28.36 -2.54
CA SER A 18 10.88 28.66 -2.90
C SER A 18 10.52 28.06 -4.26
N ILE A 19 11.39 28.15 -5.25
CA ILE A 19 11.20 27.57 -6.58
C ILE A 19 11.17 26.04 -6.50
N LEU A 20 12.02 25.42 -5.67
CA LEU A 20 12.03 23.98 -5.46
C LEU A 20 10.72 23.48 -4.83
N ILE A 21 10.20 24.23 -3.83
CA ILE A 21 8.92 23.89 -3.18
C ILE A 21 7.76 24.04 -4.19
N TYR A 22 7.73 25.09 -4.97
CA TYR A 22 6.68 25.33 -5.96
C TYR A 22 6.67 24.26 -7.07
N LYS A 23 7.85 23.82 -7.51
CA LYS A 23 7.99 22.79 -8.55
C LYS A 23 8.00 21.36 -8.03
N LYS A 24 7.80 21.14 -6.73
CA LYS A 24 7.86 19.82 -6.12
C LYS A 24 6.99 18.78 -6.87
N ASN A 25 5.74 19.10 -7.15
CA ASN A 25 4.82 18.19 -7.84
C ASN A 25 5.29 17.87 -9.27
N TYR A 26 5.80 18.87 -9.99
CA TYR A 26 6.35 18.67 -11.34
C TYR A 26 7.59 17.75 -11.33
N LEU A 27 8.48 17.93 -10.36
CA LEU A 27 9.68 17.11 -10.23
C LEU A 27 9.34 15.67 -9.86
N ILE A 28 8.38 15.46 -8.94
CA ILE A 28 7.89 14.12 -8.56
C ILE A 28 7.31 13.42 -9.79
N THR A 29 6.37 14.06 -10.51
CA THR A 29 5.75 13.46 -11.71
C THR A 29 6.79 13.13 -12.78
N LYS A 30 7.82 13.96 -12.93
CA LYS A 30 8.90 13.69 -13.91
C LYS A 30 9.77 12.51 -13.49
N LEU A 31 10.06 12.38 -12.20
CA LEU A 31 10.79 11.23 -11.65
C LEU A 31 10.00 9.92 -11.82
N ASP A 32 8.69 9.94 -11.48
CA ASP A 32 7.81 8.79 -11.65
C ASP A 32 7.76 8.31 -13.11
N ASN A 33 7.62 9.24 -14.05
CA ASN A 33 7.66 8.91 -15.49
C ASN A 33 9.01 8.32 -15.92
N THR A 34 10.12 8.82 -15.39
CA THR A 34 11.45 8.30 -15.70
C THR A 34 11.62 6.88 -15.15
N ILE A 35 11.13 6.63 -13.92
CA ILE A 35 11.14 5.31 -13.30
C ILE A 35 10.26 4.33 -14.10
N LEU A 36 9.09 4.76 -14.57
CA LEU A 36 8.21 3.94 -15.41
C LEU A 36 8.90 3.52 -16.73
N ILE A 37 9.51 4.48 -17.43
CA ILE A 37 10.25 4.20 -18.69
C ILE A 37 11.40 3.23 -18.43
N PHE A 38 12.15 3.43 -17.34
CA PHE A 38 13.23 2.55 -16.96
C PHE A 38 12.72 1.15 -16.58
N SER A 39 11.63 1.07 -15.84
CA SER A 39 11.00 -0.20 -15.44
C SER A 39 10.48 -0.98 -16.63
N ASP A 40 9.87 -0.30 -17.61
CA ASP A 40 9.39 -0.93 -18.84
C ASP A 40 10.58 -1.48 -19.66
N TYR A 41 11.63 -0.68 -19.81
CA TYR A 41 12.84 -1.11 -20.51
C TYR A 41 13.54 -2.31 -19.83
N THR A 42 13.54 -2.38 -18.50
CA THR A 42 14.12 -3.47 -17.72
C THR A 42 13.16 -4.64 -17.48
N GLY A 43 11.91 -4.54 -17.91
CA GLY A 43 10.87 -5.54 -17.67
C GLY A 43 10.36 -5.57 -16.21
N ASN A 44 10.66 -4.54 -15.41
CA ASN A 44 10.24 -4.43 -14.01
C ASN A 44 8.89 -3.73 -13.84
N VAL A 45 7.93 -4.06 -14.70
CA VAL A 45 6.53 -3.62 -14.59
C VAL A 45 5.62 -4.75 -14.12
N LEU A 46 4.61 -4.41 -13.32
CA LEU A 46 3.59 -5.34 -12.87
C LEU A 46 2.76 -5.80 -14.08
N LYS A 47 2.76 -7.10 -14.35
CA LYS A 47 2.01 -7.71 -15.45
C LYS A 47 0.82 -8.53 -14.95
N GLU A 48 0.99 -9.22 -13.83
CA GLU A 48 -0.01 -10.12 -13.29
C GLU A 48 -0.02 -10.08 -11.76
N VAL A 49 -1.20 -10.31 -11.18
CA VAL A 49 -1.39 -10.43 -9.72
C VAL A 49 -2.15 -11.71 -9.45
N TYR A 50 -1.54 -12.62 -8.72
CA TYR A 50 -2.17 -13.84 -8.23
C TYR A 50 -2.47 -13.73 -6.76
N VAL A 51 -3.70 -14.09 -6.37
CA VAL A 51 -4.13 -14.12 -4.97
C VAL A 51 -4.64 -15.52 -4.64
N SER A 52 -4.02 -16.15 -3.64
CA SER A 52 -4.37 -17.47 -3.13
C SER A 52 -4.79 -17.40 -1.64
N GLY A 53 -5.37 -18.50 -1.11
CA GLY A 53 -5.73 -18.64 0.30
C GLY A 53 -7.02 -17.91 0.73
N ARG A 54 -7.65 -17.13 -0.16
CA ARG A 54 -8.92 -16.47 0.11
C ARG A 54 -10.08 -17.47 0.17
N ILE A 55 -10.86 -17.45 1.23
CA ILE A 55 -12.07 -18.27 1.43
C ILE A 55 -13.30 -17.38 1.61
N ASN A 56 -13.28 -16.52 2.63
CA ASN A 56 -14.41 -15.70 3.07
C ASN A 56 -14.29 -14.23 2.67
N GLU A 57 -13.06 -13.69 2.54
CA GLU A 57 -12.87 -12.28 2.19
C GLU A 57 -13.31 -12.00 0.76
N ASN A 58 -13.90 -10.83 0.53
CA ASN A 58 -14.40 -10.46 -0.78
C ASN A 58 -13.24 -10.06 -1.72
N LYS A 59 -13.26 -10.61 -2.95
CA LYS A 59 -12.26 -10.26 -3.98
C LYS A 59 -12.18 -8.74 -4.21
N SER A 60 -13.33 -8.05 -4.20
CA SER A 60 -13.37 -6.60 -4.39
C SER A 60 -12.63 -5.83 -3.28
N ASN A 61 -12.74 -6.29 -2.01
CA ASN A 61 -12.05 -5.67 -0.89
C ASN A 61 -10.52 -5.88 -1.01
N ILE A 62 -10.10 -7.07 -1.39
CA ILE A 62 -8.70 -7.38 -1.65
C ILE A 62 -8.16 -6.47 -2.77
N THR A 63 -8.85 -6.40 -3.90
CA THR A 63 -8.43 -5.53 -5.03
C THR A 63 -8.30 -4.06 -4.62
N LYS A 64 -9.22 -3.57 -3.78
CA LYS A 64 -9.15 -2.19 -3.25
C LYS A 64 -7.98 -2.01 -2.31
N ALA A 65 -7.72 -2.99 -1.42
CA ALA A 65 -6.62 -2.94 -0.47
C ALA A 65 -5.24 -2.97 -1.16
N LEU A 66 -5.13 -3.66 -2.28
CA LEU A 66 -3.89 -3.70 -3.06
C LEU A 66 -3.53 -2.32 -3.64
N ASN A 67 -4.52 -1.56 -4.11
CA ASN A 67 -4.37 -0.22 -4.70
C ASN A 67 -3.24 -0.11 -5.75
N ILE A 68 -3.04 -1.17 -6.53
CA ILE A 68 -2.05 -1.28 -7.61
C ILE A 68 -2.74 -1.59 -8.93
N LYS A 69 -2.06 -1.28 -10.03
CA LYS A 69 -2.57 -1.50 -11.38
C LYS A 69 -1.54 -2.23 -12.23
N ILE A 70 -2.02 -3.04 -13.15
CA ILE A 70 -1.17 -3.61 -14.19
C ILE A 70 -0.49 -2.47 -14.95
N GLY A 71 0.82 -2.58 -15.14
CA GLY A 71 1.67 -1.54 -15.72
C GLY A 71 2.40 -0.66 -14.70
N ASP A 72 2.07 -0.74 -13.41
CA ASP A 72 2.81 -0.01 -12.38
C ASP A 72 4.26 -0.53 -12.30
N SER A 73 5.19 0.37 -12.00
CA SER A 73 6.58 -0.02 -11.77
C SER A 73 6.71 -0.80 -10.47
N LEU A 74 7.28 -2.00 -10.53
CA LEU A 74 7.59 -2.80 -9.33
C LEU A 74 8.52 -2.08 -8.36
N LEU A 75 9.33 -1.14 -8.84
CA LEU A 75 10.23 -0.35 -8.01
C LEU A 75 9.48 0.66 -7.11
N ASN A 76 8.26 1.04 -7.50
CA ASN A 76 7.41 1.97 -6.75
C ASN A 76 6.40 1.25 -5.86
N ILE A 77 6.27 -0.07 -5.97
CA ILE A 77 5.34 -0.85 -5.17
C ILE A 77 5.90 -1.04 -3.75
N ASN A 78 5.20 -0.50 -2.77
CA ASN A 78 5.52 -0.69 -1.36
C ASN A 78 4.80 -1.93 -0.80
N LEU A 79 5.52 -3.05 -0.74
CA LEU A 79 4.95 -4.32 -0.26
C LEU A 79 4.47 -4.26 1.20
N ASN A 80 5.10 -3.42 2.04
CA ASN A 80 4.67 -3.27 3.43
C ASN A 80 3.33 -2.53 3.53
N GLU A 81 3.10 -1.53 2.70
CA GLU A 81 1.80 -0.84 2.64
C GLU A 81 0.70 -1.79 2.17
N ILE A 82 0.96 -2.56 1.13
CA ILE A 82 0.01 -3.57 0.64
C ILE A 82 -0.32 -4.57 1.73
N ARG A 83 0.71 -5.11 2.43
CA ARG A 83 0.51 -6.06 3.52
C ARG A 83 -0.33 -5.46 4.64
N ASN A 84 -0.04 -4.24 5.06
CA ASN A 84 -0.80 -3.55 6.10
C ASN A 84 -2.26 -3.37 5.68
N SER A 85 -2.51 -2.90 4.46
CA SER A 85 -3.88 -2.72 3.94
C SER A 85 -4.65 -4.04 3.82
N LEU A 86 -3.98 -5.13 3.46
CA LEU A 86 -4.59 -6.47 3.45
C LEU A 86 -4.94 -6.94 4.86
N ASN A 87 -4.05 -6.71 5.83
CA ASN A 87 -4.25 -7.12 7.22
C ASN A 87 -5.32 -6.29 7.96
N GLU A 88 -5.74 -5.14 7.41
CA GLU A 88 -6.90 -4.38 7.89
C GLU A 88 -8.24 -5.01 7.48
N LEU A 89 -8.26 -5.93 6.52
CA LEU A 89 -9.47 -6.62 6.10
C LEU A 89 -9.91 -7.60 7.19
N SER A 90 -11.22 -7.60 7.51
CA SER A 90 -11.75 -8.29 8.68
C SER A 90 -11.44 -9.79 8.73
N TRP A 91 -11.42 -10.46 7.60
CA TRP A 91 -11.13 -11.90 7.54
C TRP A 91 -9.65 -12.22 7.50
N VAL A 92 -8.80 -11.27 7.12
CA VAL A 92 -7.37 -11.50 6.91
C VAL A 92 -6.65 -11.48 8.26
N LYS A 93 -6.01 -12.61 8.57
CA LYS A 93 -5.14 -12.78 9.74
C LYS A 93 -3.71 -12.34 9.44
N ASP A 94 -3.21 -12.70 8.27
CA ASP A 94 -1.87 -12.36 7.77
C ASP A 94 -1.83 -12.54 6.26
N SER A 95 -0.79 -11.97 5.64
CA SER A 95 -0.53 -12.11 4.21
C SER A 95 0.96 -12.19 3.92
N ILE A 96 1.33 -12.97 2.92
CA ILE A 96 2.69 -13.05 2.40
C ILE A 96 2.66 -12.59 0.94
N ILE A 97 3.62 -11.75 0.57
CA ILE A 97 3.66 -11.13 -0.76
C ILE A 97 5.02 -11.41 -1.38
N TYR A 98 5.01 -11.94 -2.58
CA TYR A 98 6.21 -12.24 -3.36
C TYR A 98 6.19 -11.48 -4.68
N ILE A 99 7.33 -10.89 -5.05
CA ILE A 99 7.58 -10.44 -6.41
C ILE A 99 8.32 -11.57 -7.12
N LEU A 100 7.67 -12.16 -8.10
CA LEU A 100 8.25 -13.18 -8.94
C LEU A 100 8.84 -12.57 -10.22
N PRO A 101 9.76 -13.28 -10.91
CA PRO A 101 10.25 -12.85 -12.22
C PRO A 101 9.11 -12.55 -13.20
N LEU A 102 9.42 -11.76 -14.22
CA LEU A 102 8.50 -11.39 -15.31
C LEU A 102 7.35 -10.47 -14.90
N GLY A 103 7.43 -9.80 -13.74
CA GLY A 103 6.44 -8.82 -13.32
C GLY A 103 5.20 -9.41 -12.66
N ILE A 104 5.36 -10.54 -12.00
CA ILE A 104 4.26 -11.23 -11.30
C ILE A 104 4.30 -10.87 -9.82
N LEU A 105 3.16 -10.47 -9.26
CA LEU A 105 2.95 -10.32 -7.83
C LEU A 105 2.09 -11.48 -7.33
N GLU A 106 2.65 -12.30 -6.45
CA GLU A 106 1.94 -13.40 -5.81
C GLU A 106 1.63 -13.04 -4.36
N ILE A 107 0.38 -13.21 -3.97
CA ILE A 107 -0.15 -12.88 -2.65
C ILE A 107 -0.83 -14.11 -2.08
N GLU A 108 -0.33 -14.58 -0.95
CA GLU A 108 -0.94 -15.64 -0.17
C GLU A 108 -1.63 -15.03 1.06
N ILE A 109 -2.94 -15.26 1.19
CA ILE A 109 -3.77 -14.75 2.28
C ILE A 109 -4.06 -15.87 3.26
N PHE A 110 -3.87 -15.59 4.54
CA PHE A 110 -4.26 -16.44 5.65
C PHE A 110 -5.46 -15.81 6.35
N GLU A 111 -6.61 -16.48 6.32
CA GLU A 111 -7.81 -15.97 6.96
C GLU A 111 -7.96 -16.48 8.41
N TYR A 112 -8.67 -15.70 9.22
CA TYR A 112 -9.13 -16.15 10.53
C TYR A 112 -10.12 -17.29 10.36
N ILE A 113 -9.98 -18.33 11.20
CA ILE A 113 -10.94 -19.42 11.30
C ILE A 113 -11.89 -19.08 12.45
N PRO A 114 -13.20 -18.92 12.20
CA PRO A 114 -14.16 -18.62 13.24
C PRO A 114 -14.30 -19.84 14.18
N PHE A 115 -14.19 -19.57 15.48
CA PHE A 115 -14.39 -20.55 16.55
C PHE A 115 -15.75 -20.34 17.22
N GLY A 116 -16.21 -19.09 17.36
CA GLY A 116 -17.46 -18.76 18.00
C GLY A 116 -17.93 -17.35 17.75
N LYS A 117 -19.08 -17.01 18.34
CA LYS A 117 -19.64 -15.66 18.35
C LYS A 117 -19.45 -15.04 19.74
N TYR A 118 -19.10 -13.76 19.78
CA TYR A 118 -18.93 -12.96 20.99
C TYR A 118 -19.89 -11.76 20.93
N ILE A 119 -20.55 -11.47 22.04
CA ILE A 119 -21.41 -10.29 22.19
C ILE A 119 -20.65 -9.31 23.09
N ASP A 120 -20.45 -8.09 22.65
CA ASP A 120 -19.82 -7.06 23.45
C ASP A 120 -20.84 -6.35 24.38
N LYS A 121 -20.35 -5.40 25.18
CA LYS A 121 -21.20 -4.62 26.12
C LYS A 121 -22.24 -3.70 25.43
N ASN A 122 -22.02 -3.44 24.14
CA ASN A 122 -22.92 -2.60 23.33
C ASN A 122 -23.85 -3.47 22.45
N GLU A 123 -24.00 -4.75 22.79
CA GLU A 123 -24.83 -5.72 22.06
C GLU A 123 -24.39 -5.96 20.60
N LYS A 124 -23.13 -5.65 20.29
CA LYS A 124 -22.55 -5.96 18.98
C LYS A 124 -22.01 -7.38 18.93
N TYR A 125 -22.26 -8.04 17.82
CA TYR A 125 -21.85 -9.42 17.60
C TYR A 125 -20.57 -9.47 16.78
N PHE A 126 -19.63 -10.29 17.21
CA PHE A 126 -18.34 -10.50 16.54
C PHE A 126 -18.05 -11.97 16.37
N LEU A 127 -17.38 -12.32 15.28
CA LEU A 127 -16.70 -13.60 15.18
C LEU A 127 -15.38 -13.54 15.97
N ILE A 128 -15.09 -14.62 16.69
CA ILE A 128 -13.83 -14.79 17.42
C ILE A 128 -13.13 -16.05 16.93
N ASN A 129 -11.79 -16.03 16.94
CA ASN A 129 -10.98 -17.22 16.72
C ASN A 129 -10.77 -18.02 18.03
N ASN A 130 -10.05 -19.14 17.94
CA ASN A 130 -9.72 -20.00 19.09
C ASN A 130 -8.89 -19.30 20.19
N ASN A 131 -8.22 -18.20 19.87
CA ASN A 131 -7.45 -17.38 20.82
C ASN A 131 -8.29 -16.22 21.43
N GLY A 132 -9.58 -16.14 21.12
CA GLY A 132 -10.47 -15.07 21.60
C GLY A 132 -10.30 -13.73 20.87
N ILE A 133 -9.57 -13.69 19.75
CA ILE A 133 -9.40 -12.46 18.96
C ILE A 133 -10.66 -12.23 18.16
N LYS A 134 -11.26 -11.03 18.33
CA LYS A 134 -12.37 -10.55 17.52
C LYS A 134 -11.85 -10.07 16.17
N PHE A 135 -12.41 -10.53 15.09
CA PHE A 135 -11.91 -10.17 13.77
C PHE A 135 -12.99 -9.68 12.80
N LYS A 136 -14.28 -10.02 13.03
CA LYS A 136 -15.37 -9.65 12.13
C LYS A 136 -16.59 -9.26 12.91
N GLU A 137 -17.12 -8.04 12.73
CA GLU A 137 -18.45 -7.66 13.20
C GLU A 137 -19.50 -8.32 12.29
N ILE A 138 -20.52 -8.92 12.89
CA ILE A 138 -21.63 -9.59 12.19
C ILE A 138 -22.95 -8.98 12.64
N GLY A 139 -23.93 -8.94 11.71
CA GLY A 139 -25.30 -8.53 12.04
C GLY A 139 -26.00 -9.54 12.96
N PHE A 140 -27.04 -9.08 13.64
CA PHE A 140 -27.98 -9.93 14.35
C PHE A 140 -28.84 -10.67 13.31
N ASN A 141 -28.59 -11.95 13.13
CA ASN A 141 -29.47 -12.91 12.42
C ASN A 141 -29.70 -14.12 13.29
#